data_35e6d48bf0be85ce34975c9c5ca056f4
#
_entry.id   35e6d48bf0be85ce34975c9c5ca056f4
#
_cell.length_a   1.000
_cell.length_b   1.000
_cell.length_c   1.000
_cell.angle_alpha   90.00
_cell.angle_beta   90.00
_cell.angle_gamma   90.00
#
_symmetry.space_group_name_H-M   'P 1'
#
loop_
_entity.id
_entity.type
_entity.pdbx_description
1 polymer ?
#
loop_
_entity_poly.entity_id
_entity_poly.type
_entity_poly.pdbx_seq_one_letter_code
_entity_poly.pdbx_strand_id
1 'polypeptide(L)'
;MKSYEGETFASSIMATLFTSESVSAGHPDKVCDAISDAIVDACLSIDPMSRVAVETMVKGKSDKAIIILAGEVSLSGKPPNYEKIARDTAAKIGYTSHEIGMDATSQELCDVQVHITTQSPNISQGVDGDSDDDVGAGDQGMMFGYACTETEFEDELSGRYFPLPAALAQRICRRLDLIVQNNEIPWIRPDGKSQVTVEYDDSGNPSHVHTVVVAAQHDSKLKDRFDGSEESEHRFVTDEIRKHVVEHAIPSHWLRKGYRLVVN
;
A
#
# COMPACT_ATOMS: atom_id res chain seq x y z
N MET A 1 -7.33 51.80 -45.08
CA MET A 1 -6.92 50.42 -44.78
C MET A 1 -6.21 50.42 -43.43
N LYS A 2 -6.84 49.98 -42.39
CA LYS A 2 -6.22 49.80 -41.07
C LYS A 2 -5.76 48.35 -40.99
N SER A 3 -4.46 48.13 -40.80
CA SER A 3 -3.86 46.83 -40.57
C SER A 3 -4.29 46.34 -39.15
N TYR A 4 -4.98 45.20 -39.11
CA TYR A 4 -5.19 44.47 -37.87
C TYR A 4 -3.87 43.73 -37.56
N GLU A 5 -3.14 44.20 -36.55
CA GLU A 5 -2.08 43.41 -35.91
C GLU A 5 -2.75 42.27 -35.15
N GLY A 6 -2.44 41.05 -35.55
CA GLY A 6 -2.91 39.85 -34.87
C GLY A 6 -2.25 39.75 -33.52
N GLU A 7 -3.04 39.82 -32.45
CA GLU A 7 -2.63 39.38 -31.14
C GLU A 7 -2.34 37.87 -31.21
N THR A 8 -1.07 37.53 -31.10
CA THR A 8 -0.66 36.17 -30.86
C THR A 8 -1.13 35.80 -29.43
N PHE A 9 -2.23 35.07 -29.36
CA PHE A 9 -2.58 34.36 -28.11
C PHE A 9 -1.40 33.44 -27.79
N ALA A 10 -0.61 33.80 -26.77
CA ALA A 10 0.30 32.87 -26.13
C ALA A 10 -0.59 31.74 -25.59
N SER A 11 -0.53 30.59 -26.24
CA SER A 11 -1.09 29.34 -25.71
C SER A 11 -0.46 29.15 -24.33
N SER A 12 -1.25 29.32 -23.28
CA SER A 12 -0.81 28.92 -21.95
C SER A 12 -0.61 27.41 -22.00
N ILE A 13 0.62 26.99 -22.04
CA ILE A 13 1.02 25.59 -21.95
C ILE A 13 0.49 25.11 -20.59
N MET A 14 -0.59 24.35 -20.61
CA MET A 14 -1.08 23.72 -19.38
C MET A 14 -0.23 22.48 -19.16
N ALA A 15 0.68 22.55 -18.17
CA ALA A 15 1.45 21.38 -17.74
C ALA A 15 0.50 20.23 -17.39
N THR A 16 0.77 19.05 -17.93
CA THR A 16 -0.01 17.84 -17.58
C THR A 16 0.50 17.29 -16.24
N LEU A 17 -0.42 17.11 -15.30
CA LEU A 17 -0.13 16.50 -14.01
C LEU A 17 -0.73 15.10 -13.95
N PHE A 18 0.06 14.13 -13.52
CA PHE A 18 -0.41 12.78 -13.26
C PHE A 18 -0.05 12.34 -11.84
N THR A 19 -0.98 11.67 -11.17
CA THR A 19 -0.86 11.31 -9.76
C THR A 19 -1.05 9.81 -9.56
N SER A 20 -0.19 9.22 -8.73
CA SER A 20 -0.37 7.86 -8.22
C SER A 20 -0.21 7.83 -6.71
N GLU A 21 -0.81 6.83 -6.08
CA GLU A 21 -0.71 6.61 -4.64
C GLU A 21 -0.27 5.19 -4.31
N SER A 22 0.21 5.00 -3.09
CA SER A 22 0.57 3.73 -2.51
C SER A 22 0.29 3.73 -1.02
N VAL A 23 0.17 2.53 -0.44
CA VAL A 23 -0.02 2.32 1.00
C VAL A 23 1.12 1.51 1.60
N SER A 24 1.45 1.77 2.86
CA SER A 24 2.45 1.00 3.62
C SER A 24 1.93 -0.39 4.01
N ALA A 25 2.82 -1.26 4.46
CA ALA A 25 2.47 -2.61 4.91
C ALA A 25 1.43 -2.61 6.03
N GLY A 26 1.41 -1.57 6.87
CA GLY A 26 0.47 -1.45 7.97
C GLY A 26 -0.85 -0.76 7.63
N HIS A 27 -1.06 -0.31 6.41
CA HIS A 27 -2.37 0.19 5.99
C HIS A 27 -3.41 -0.94 6.05
N PRO A 28 -4.64 -0.70 6.54
CA PRO A 28 -5.64 -1.75 6.72
C PRO A 28 -5.84 -2.65 5.51
N ASP A 29 -5.95 -2.09 4.30
CA ASP A 29 -6.10 -2.85 3.07
C ASP A 29 -4.90 -3.76 2.80
N LYS A 30 -3.67 -3.25 3.03
CA LYS A 30 -2.45 -4.04 2.83
C LYS A 30 -2.27 -5.12 3.90
N VAL A 31 -2.70 -4.88 5.13
CA VAL A 31 -2.78 -5.91 6.18
C VAL A 31 -3.73 -7.02 5.78
N CYS A 32 -4.90 -6.68 5.22
CA CYS A 32 -5.87 -7.64 4.72
C CYS A 32 -5.27 -8.50 3.59
N ASP A 33 -4.66 -7.87 2.58
CA ASP A 33 -3.95 -8.56 1.49
C ASP A 33 -2.89 -9.52 2.05
N ALA A 34 -2.04 -9.03 2.94
CA ALA A 34 -0.94 -9.82 3.50
C ALA A 34 -1.44 -11.05 4.29
N ILE A 35 -2.56 -10.92 5.00
CA ILE A 35 -3.17 -12.04 5.72
C ILE A 35 -3.75 -13.05 4.73
N SER A 36 -4.49 -12.60 3.71
CA SER A 36 -5.08 -13.46 2.68
C SER A 36 -3.97 -14.19 1.90
N ASP A 37 -2.90 -13.50 1.50
CA ASP A 37 -1.73 -14.10 0.85
C ASP A 37 -1.05 -15.17 1.74
N ALA A 38 -0.87 -14.89 3.03
CA ALA A 38 -0.26 -15.85 3.96
C ALA A 38 -1.13 -17.13 4.14
N ILE A 39 -2.45 -17.00 4.02
CA ILE A 39 -3.36 -18.15 4.03
C ILE A 39 -3.20 -18.94 2.74
N VAL A 40 -3.13 -18.29 1.57
CA VAL A 40 -2.86 -18.94 0.28
C VAL A 40 -1.55 -19.71 0.33
N ASP A 41 -0.45 -19.07 0.78
CA ASP A 41 0.87 -19.68 0.91
C ASP A 41 0.84 -20.94 1.81
N ALA A 42 0.14 -20.85 2.94
CA ALA A 42 0.01 -21.98 3.86
C ALA A 42 -0.79 -23.14 3.26
N CYS A 43 -1.86 -22.86 2.52
CA CYS A 43 -2.64 -23.89 1.84
C CYS A 43 -1.85 -24.55 0.71
N LEU A 44 -1.19 -23.78 -0.16
CA LEU A 44 -0.36 -24.28 -1.26
C LEU A 44 0.85 -25.10 -0.75
N SER A 45 1.37 -24.76 0.43
CA SER A 45 2.44 -25.55 1.08
C SER A 45 1.98 -26.95 1.53
N ILE A 46 0.68 -27.10 1.81
CA ILE A 46 0.08 -28.39 2.19
C ILE A 46 -0.35 -29.18 0.95
N ASP A 47 -1.02 -28.51 0.03
CA ASP A 47 -1.54 -29.05 -1.22
C ASP A 47 -1.33 -28.05 -2.35
N PRO A 48 -0.39 -28.29 -3.29
CA PRO A 48 -0.14 -27.40 -4.42
C PRO A 48 -1.36 -27.21 -5.34
N MET A 49 -2.35 -28.10 -5.27
CA MET A 49 -3.60 -28.02 -6.03
C MET A 49 -4.75 -27.41 -5.23
N SER A 50 -4.48 -26.86 -4.05
CA SER A 50 -5.50 -26.22 -3.22
C SER A 50 -6.16 -25.05 -3.92
N ARG A 51 -7.47 -24.89 -3.72
CA ARG A 51 -8.25 -23.72 -4.15
C ARG A 51 -8.59 -22.88 -2.94
N VAL A 52 -8.20 -21.61 -2.99
CA VAL A 52 -8.26 -20.68 -1.84
C VAL A 52 -8.90 -19.38 -2.28
N ALA A 53 -10.04 -19.05 -1.70
CA ALA A 53 -10.75 -17.79 -1.87
C ALA A 53 -11.10 -17.25 -0.47
N VAL A 54 -10.17 -16.53 0.15
CA VAL A 54 -10.32 -16.00 1.51
C VAL A 54 -10.19 -14.49 1.50
N GLU A 55 -11.26 -13.83 1.91
CA GLU A 55 -11.33 -12.40 2.15
C GLU A 55 -10.98 -12.11 3.61
N THR A 56 -10.28 -11.01 3.82
CA THR A 56 -9.89 -10.54 5.14
C THR A 56 -10.42 -9.14 5.38
N MET A 57 -10.89 -8.87 6.59
CA MET A 57 -11.24 -7.54 7.07
C MET A 57 -10.60 -7.29 8.42
N VAL A 58 -10.00 -6.10 8.61
CA VAL A 58 -9.42 -5.67 9.89
C VAL A 58 -10.06 -4.38 10.38
N LYS A 59 -10.22 -4.24 11.71
CA LYS A 59 -10.68 -3.00 12.32
C LYS A 59 -10.09 -2.83 13.72
N GLY A 60 -9.34 -1.75 13.91
CA GLY A 60 -9.01 -1.26 15.26
C GLY A 60 -10.22 -0.66 15.96
N LYS A 61 -10.34 -0.90 17.25
CA LYS A 61 -11.37 -0.32 18.13
C LYS A 61 -10.72 0.09 19.45
N SER A 62 -11.43 0.93 20.21
CA SER A 62 -10.96 1.43 21.50
C SER A 62 -10.90 0.36 22.59
N ASP A 63 -11.65 -0.73 22.44
CA ASP A 63 -11.73 -1.83 23.39
C ASP A 63 -10.98 -3.08 22.89
N LYS A 64 -11.33 -3.56 21.72
CA LYS A 64 -10.81 -4.79 21.17
C LYS A 64 -10.79 -4.74 19.65
N ALA A 65 -9.64 -4.88 19.02
CA ALA A 65 -9.53 -4.98 17.58
C ALA A 65 -10.19 -6.26 17.03
N ILE A 66 -10.52 -6.27 15.75
CA ILE A 66 -11.15 -7.42 15.09
C ILE A 66 -10.44 -7.73 13.76
N ILE A 67 -10.23 -9.03 13.53
CA ILE A 67 -9.86 -9.60 12.22
C ILE A 67 -10.96 -10.59 11.84
N ILE A 68 -11.52 -10.47 10.65
CA ILE A 68 -12.50 -11.41 10.12
C ILE A 68 -11.92 -12.06 8.88
N LEU A 69 -11.95 -13.39 8.87
CA LEU A 69 -11.59 -14.24 7.73
C LEU A 69 -12.84 -14.92 7.22
N ALA A 70 -13.21 -14.70 5.97
CA ALA A 70 -14.40 -15.30 5.39
C ALA A 70 -14.08 -15.81 3.98
N GLY A 71 -14.67 -16.95 3.61
CA GLY A 71 -14.47 -17.49 2.27
C GLY A 71 -14.51 -19.01 2.20
N GLU A 72 -13.87 -19.54 1.16
CA GLU A 72 -13.92 -20.96 0.84
C GLU A 72 -12.49 -21.48 0.57
N VAL A 73 -12.20 -22.66 1.12
CA VAL A 73 -10.93 -23.36 0.89
C VAL A 73 -11.20 -24.83 0.59
N SER A 74 -10.63 -25.35 -0.49
CA SER A 74 -10.55 -26.78 -0.78
C SER A 74 -9.10 -27.19 -0.85
N LEU A 75 -8.69 -28.14 -0.02
CA LEU A 75 -7.34 -28.71 -0.03
C LEU A 75 -7.36 -30.17 0.43
N SER A 76 -6.39 -30.96 -0.03
CA SER A 76 -6.16 -32.33 0.40
C SER A 76 -5.25 -32.31 1.63
N GLY A 77 -5.78 -32.63 2.80
CA GLY A 77 -5.01 -32.65 4.04
C GLY A 77 -5.66 -31.87 5.18
N LYS A 78 -4.90 -31.67 6.26
CA LYS A 78 -5.37 -30.94 7.42
C LYS A 78 -5.25 -29.43 7.17
N PRO A 79 -6.35 -28.65 7.27
CA PRO A 79 -6.29 -27.18 7.13
C PRO A 79 -5.30 -26.55 8.10
N PRO A 80 -4.60 -25.48 7.69
CA PRO A 80 -3.72 -24.72 8.59
C PRO A 80 -4.51 -24.00 9.67
N ASN A 81 -3.83 -23.50 10.69
CA ASN A 81 -4.48 -22.68 11.71
C ASN A 81 -4.61 -21.23 11.19
N TYR A 82 -5.75 -20.91 10.58
CA TYR A 82 -6.04 -19.61 9.99
C TYR A 82 -5.94 -18.45 11.00
N GLU A 83 -6.45 -18.63 12.22
CA GLU A 83 -6.33 -17.63 13.29
C GLU A 83 -4.86 -17.31 13.60
N LYS A 84 -4.04 -18.34 13.76
CA LYS A 84 -2.60 -18.16 14.02
C LYS A 84 -1.91 -17.43 12.88
N ILE A 85 -2.21 -17.78 11.63
CA ILE A 85 -1.65 -17.10 10.43
C ILE A 85 -2.00 -15.62 10.45
N ALA A 86 -3.26 -15.27 10.66
CA ALA A 86 -3.70 -13.88 10.71
C ALA A 86 -2.99 -13.08 11.80
N ARG A 87 -2.88 -13.63 13.02
CA ARG A 87 -2.18 -13.00 14.14
C ARG A 87 -0.69 -12.80 13.86
N ASP A 88 -0.02 -13.85 13.40
CA ASP A 88 1.42 -13.81 13.12
C ASP A 88 1.74 -12.79 12.02
N THR A 89 0.91 -12.73 10.96
CA THR A 89 1.09 -11.79 9.86
C THR A 89 0.90 -10.35 10.33
N ALA A 90 -0.17 -10.03 11.03
CA ALA A 90 -0.41 -8.70 11.55
C ALA A 90 0.67 -8.27 12.57
N ALA A 91 1.09 -9.18 13.46
CA ALA A 91 2.17 -8.92 14.40
C ALA A 91 3.51 -8.66 13.73
N LYS A 92 3.84 -9.40 12.64
CA LYS A 92 5.06 -9.21 11.85
C LYS A 92 5.10 -7.84 11.14
N ILE A 93 3.95 -7.30 10.76
CA ILE A 93 3.82 -5.95 10.19
C ILE A 93 4.09 -4.88 11.26
N GLY A 94 3.86 -5.16 12.54
CA GLY A 94 4.11 -4.24 13.65
C GLY A 94 2.90 -4.03 14.56
N TYR A 95 1.78 -4.73 14.35
CA TYR A 95 0.58 -4.63 15.19
C TYR A 95 0.70 -5.50 16.44
N THR A 96 1.50 -5.02 17.39
CA THR A 96 1.87 -5.73 18.64
C THR A 96 1.47 -4.99 19.91
N SER A 97 0.70 -3.91 19.79
CA SER A 97 0.22 -3.13 20.92
C SER A 97 -1.11 -2.47 20.60
N HIS A 98 -1.99 -2.42 21.61
CA HIS A 98 -3.27 -1.72 21.49
C HIS A 98 -3.12 -0.21 21.19
N GLU A 99 -2.06 0.43 21.67
CA GLU A 99 -1.77 1.84 21.38
C GLU A 99 -1.50 2.13 19.90
N ILE A 100 -1.14 1.10 19.11
CA ILE A 100 -0.93 1.20 17.67
C ILE A 100 -2.24 1.04 16.89
N GLY A 101 -3.31 0.62 17.57
CA GLY A 101 -4.62 0.37 16.98
C GLY A 101 -5.03 -1.10 16.96
N MET A 102 -4.08 -2.03 17.06
CA MET A 102 -4.34 -3.47 17.16
C MET A 102 -3.18 -4.17 17.89
N ASP A 103 -3.50 -5.05 18.83
CA ASP A 103 -2.55 -6.02 19.39
C ASP A 103 -2.91 -7.43 18.91
N ALA A 104 -2.35 -7.83 17.76
CA ALA A 104 -2.62 -9.14 17.17
C ALA A 104 -2.04 -10.31 18.01
N THR A 105 -1.11 -10.03 18.94
CA THR A 105 -0.50 -11.04 19.82
C THR A 105 -1.39 -11.41 21.00
N SER A 106 -2.36 -10.55 21.33
CA SER A 106 -3.27 -10.72 22.46
C SER A 106 -4.63 -11.25 22.02
N GLN A 107 -5.05 -12.40 22.55
CA GLN A 107 -6.41 -12.92 22.35
C GLN A 107 -7.48 -12.07 23.04
N GLU A 108 -7.09 -11.37 24.09
CA GLU A 108 -7.99 -10.50 24.84
C GLU A 108 -8.26 -9.19 24.09
N LEU A 109 -7.23 -8.61 23.44
CA LEU A 109 -7.29 -7.29 22.79
C LEU A 109 -7.53 -7.36 21.28
N CYS A 110 -7.47 -8.55 20.68
CA CYS A 110 -7.77 -8.77 19.27
C CYS A 110 -8.62 -10.01 19.09
N ASP A 111 -9.81 -9.84 18.51
CA ASP A 111 -10.73 -10.91 18.17
C ASP A 111 -10.46 -11.38 16.75
N VAL A 112 -10.27 -12.69 16.53
CA VAL A 112 -10.11 -13.26 15.19
C VAL A 112 -11.27 -14.22 14.93
N GLN A 113 -12.11 -13.86 13.96
CA GLN A 113 -13.28 -14.65 13.57
C GLN A 113 -12.98 -15.37 12.27
N VAL A 114 -13.15 -16.69 12.27
CA VAL A 114 -12.87 -17.54 11.11
C VAL A 114 -14.19 -18.12 10.57
N HIS A 115 -14.59 -17.68 9.39
CA HIS A 115 -15.78 -18.08 8.66
C HIS A 115 -15.38 -18.70 7.30
N ILE A 116 -14.50 -19.71 7.35
CA ILE A 116 -13.99 -20.40 6.17
C ILE A 116 -14.69 -21.76 6.05
N THR A 117 -15.26 -22.02 4.88
CA THR A 117 -15.97 -23.27 4.54
C THR A 117 -15.29 -23.98 3.38
N THR A 118 -15.71 -25.22 3.09
CA THR A 118 -15.28 -25.90 1.88
C THR A 118 -16.04 -25.35 0.68
N GLN A 119 -15.35 -25.21 -0.45
CA GLN A 119 -15.94 -24.71 -1.70
C GLN A 119 -17.18 -25.50 -2.11
N SER A 120 -18.20 -24.77 -2.58
CA SER A 120 -19.46 -25.38 -3.09
C SER A 120 -19.19 -26.35 -4.22
N PRO A 121 -19.86 -27.54 -4.23
CA PRO A 121 -19.75 -28.51 -5.33
C PRO A 121 -20.14 -27.96 -6.72
N ASN A 122 -21.02 -26.96 -6.77
CA ASN A 122 -21.42 -26.32 -8.02
C ASN A 122 -20.32 -25.45 -8.65
N ILE A 123 -19.49 -24.80 -7.83
CA ILE A 123 -18.34 -24.02 -8.30
C ILE A 123 -17.25 -24.99 -8.75
N SER A 124 -16.99 -26.03 -7.99
CA SER A 124 -16.05 -27.10 -8.28
C SER A 124 -16.29 -27.71 -9.66
N GLN A 125 -17.55 -27.98 -10.02
CA GLN A 125 -17.93 -28.53 -11.33
C GLN A 125 -17.53 -27.62 -12.53
N GLY A 126 -17.49 -26.32 -12.34
CA GLY A 126 -17.11 -25.37 -13.39
C GLY A 126 -15.59 -25.16 -13.53
N VAL A 127 -14.81 -25.57 -12.52
CA VAL A 127 -13.36 -25.40 -12.45
C VAL A 127 -12.62 -26.71 -12.73
N ASP A 128 -13.18 -27.84 -12.30
CA ASP A 128 -12.55 -29.14 -12.46
C ASP A 128 -12.67 -29.61 -13.94
N GLY A 129 -11.55 -29.62 -14.64
CA GLY A 129 -11.43 -30.21 -15.98
C GLY A 129 -11.15 -31.72 -15.92
N ASP A 130 -11.22 -32.40 -17.08
CA ASP A 130 -10.90 -33.82 -17.20
C ASP A 130 -9.40 -34.15 -17.03
N SER A 131 -8.55 -33.12 -16.98
CA SER A 131 -7.11 -33.22 -16.77
C SER A 131 -6.55 -31.97 -16.07
N ASP A 132 -5.34 -32.05 -15.47
CA ASP A 132 -4.64 -30.95 -14.82
C ASP A 132 -4.38 -29.75 -15.77
N ASP A 133 -4.37 -30.00 -17.09
CA ASP A 133 -4.16 -28.98 -18.13
C ASP A 133 -5.47 -28.28 -18.55
N ASP A 134 -6.64 -28.74 -18.07
CA ASP A 134 -7.97 -28.26 -18.48
C ASP A 134 -8.75 -27.62 -17.31
N VAL A 135 -8.02 -26.95 -16.42
CA VAL A 135 -8.60 -26.25 -15.25
C VAL A 135 -9.22 -24.94 -15.68
N GLY A 136 -10.51 -24.75 -15.42
CA GLY A 136 -11.22 -23.49 -15.69
C GLY A 136 -10.89 -22.39 -14.68
N ALA A 137 -11.17 -21.14 -15.05
CA ALA A 137 -11.09 -20.01 -14.10
C ALA A 137 -12.21 -20.12 -13.05
N GLY A 138 -11.90 -19.80 -11.79
CA GLY A 138 -12.86 -19.82 -10.68
C GLY A 138 -13.92 -18.72 -10.76
N ASP A 139 -13.70 -17.66 -11.54
CA ASP A 139 -14.64 -16.56 -11.74
C ASP A 139 -14.41 -15.87 -13.10
N GLN A 140 -15.33 -14.99 -13.48
CA GLN A 140 -15.19 -14.11 -14.62
C GLN A 140 -14.13 -13.05 -14.32
N GLY A 141 -13.39 -12.62 -15.36
CA GLY A 141 -12.38 -11.58 -15.18
C GLY A 141 -12.16 -10.75 -16.43
N MET A 142 -11.92 -9.47 -16.22
CA MET A 142 -11.40 -8.53 -17.22
C MET A 142 -10.23 -7.79 -16.61
N MET A 143 -9.09 -7.78 -17.30
CA MET A 143 -7.85 -7.23 -16.78
C MET A 143 -7.36 -6.11 -17.68
N PHE A 144 -6.84 -5.05 -17.04
CA PHE A 144 -6.17 -3.95 -17.71
C PHE A 144 -4.69 -3.96 -17.31
N GLY A 145 -3.83 -3.72 -18.29
CA GLY A 145 -2.39 -3.60 -18.07
C GLY A 145 -1.87 -2.28 -18.64
N TYR A 146 -0.87 -1.71 -18.00
CA TYR A 146 -0.15 -0.54 -18.48
C TYR A 146 1.34 -0.68 -18.22
N ALA A 147 2.15 -0.33 -19.19
CA ALA A 147 3.61 -0.30 -19.09
C ALA A 147 4.15 0.91 -19.87
N CYS A 148 5.24 1.50 -19.39
CA CYS A 148 5.90 2.63 -20.03
C CYS A 148 7.40 2.61 -19.75
N THR A 149 8.14 3.49 -20.43
CA THR A 149 9.61 3.58 -20.32
C THR A 149 10.07 4.69 -19.39
N GLU A 150 9.18 5.28 -18.61
CA GLU A 150 9.46 6.46 -17.77
C GLU A 150 10.57 6.23 -16.72
N THR A 151 10.74 5.00 -16.28
CA THR A 151 11.70 4.63 -15.23
C THR A 151 12.89 3.81 -15.74
N GLU A 152 13.03 3.62 -17.06
CA GLU A 152 14.09 2.77 -17.63
C GLU A 152 15.51 3.33 -17.45
N PHE A 153 15.66 4.61 -17.16
CA PHE A 153 16.93 5.25 -16.83
C PHE A 153 17.25 5.26 -15.33
N GLU A 154 16.34 4.78 -14.49
CA GLU A 154 16.55 4.58 -13.06
C GLU A 154 17.14 3.18 -12.83
N ASP A 155 18.39 3.06 -12.39
CA ASP A 155 19.14 1.79 -12.29
C ASP A 155 18.35 0.67 -11.59
N GLU A 156 17.62 1.01 -10.51
CA GLU A 156 16.84 0.04 -9.74
C GLU A 156 15.51 -0.38 -10.38
N LEU A 157 15.04 0.38 -11.39
CA LEU A 157 13.73 0.21 -12.03
C LEU A 157 13.86 -0.19 -13.51
N SER A 158 15.05 -0.15 -14.08
CA SER A 158 15.30 -0.54 -15.46
C SER A 158 14.87 -1.99 -15.74
N GLY A 159 14.21 -2.20 -16.87
CA GLY A 159 13.60 -3.47 -17.26
C GLY A 159 12.26 -3.78 -16.61
N ARG A 160 11.71 -2.87 -15.79
CA ARG A 160 10.41 -3.06 -15.14
C ARG A 160 9.26 -2.35 -15.83
N TYR A 161 9.54 -1.41 -16.73
CA TYR A 161 8.55 -0.66 -17.50
C TYR A 161 7.47 0.01 -16.64
N PHE A 162 7.87 0.57 -15.51
CA PHE A 162 6.98 1.00 -14.45
C PHE A 162 6.71 2.51 -14.50
N PRO A 163 5.45 2.99 -14.31
CA PRO A 163 5.13 4.42 -14.30
C PRO A 163 5.82 5.16 -13.14
N LEU A 164 6.44 6.30 -13.43
CA LEU A 164 7.23 7.06 -12.45
C LEU A 164 6.44 7.49 -11.21
N PRO A 165 5.23 8.06 -11.29
CA PRO A 165 4.48 8.47 -10.09
C PRO A 165 4.18 7.28 -9.16
N ALA A 166 3.83 6.12 -9.72
CA ALA A 166 3.57 4.90 -8.96
C ALA A 166 4.85 4.36 -8.29
N ALA A 167 5.97 4.35 -9.04
CA ALA A 167 7.26 3.92 -8.51
C ALA A 167 7.71 4.78 -7.32
N LEU A 168 7.58 6.11 -7.43
CA LEU A 168 7.96 7.03 -6.36
C LEU A 168 7.04 6.91 -5.15
N ALA A 169 5.72 6.76 -5.35
CA ALA A 169 4.78 6.52 -4.26
C ALA A 169 5.12 5.22 -3.50
N GLN A 170 5.39 4.14 -4.21
CA GLN A 170 5.80 2.87 -3.59
C GLN A 170 7.13 2.99 -2.84
N ARG A 171 8.12 3.72 -3.36
CA ARG A 171 9.40 3.96 -2.67
C ARG A 171 9.20 4.68 -1.33
N ILE A 172 8.30 5.66 -1.27
CA ILE A 172 7.95 6.36 -0.02
C ILE A 172 7.36 5.38 1.00
N CYS A 173 6.35 4.59 0.61
CA CYS A 173 5.74 3.60 1.49
C CYS A 173 6.74 2.55 1.96
N ARG A 174 7.59 2.02 1.06
CA ARG A 174 8.67 1.10 1.43
C ARG A 174 9.65 1.72 2.43
N ARG A 175 9.96 3.01 2.29
CA ARG A 175 10.80 3.72 3.26
C ARG A 175 10.14 3.83 4.62
N LEU A 176 8.83 4.12 4.68
CA LEU A 176 8.07 4.10 5.93
C LEU A 176 8.10 2.72 6.59
N ASP A 177 7.92 1.64 5.83
CA ASP A 177 7.99 0.27 6.33
C ASP A 177 9.37 -0.04 6.94
N LEU A 178 10.46 0.35 6.28
CA LEU A 178 11.83 0.16 6.79
C LEU A 178 12.08 0.96 8.07
N ILE A 179 11.56 2.19 8.18
CA ILE A 179 11.66 3.01 9.39
C ILE A 179 10.99 2.30 10.57
N VAL A 180 9.80 1.74 10.36
CA VAL A 180 9.06 1.00 11.39
C VAL A 180 9.79 -0.28 11.77
N GLN A 181 10.19 -1.09 10.78
CA GLN A 181 10.88 -2.37 11.01
C GLN A 181 12.20 -2.22 11.76
N ASN A 182 12.96 -1.18 11.45
CA ASN A 182 14.25 -0.90 12.05
C ASN A 182 14.15 -0.01 13.31
N ASN A 183 12.95 0.45 13.66
CA ASN A 183 12.72 1.42 14.76
C ASN A 183 13.60 2.68 14.64
N GLU A 184 13.81 3.16 13.40
CA GLU A 184 14.67 4.34 13.13
C GLU A 184 14.04 5.61 13.67
N ILE A 185 12.70 5.74 13.58
CA ILE A 185 11.92 6.87 14.08
C ILE A 185 10.85 6.30 15.03
N PRO A 186 11.12 6.25 16.35
CA PRO A 186 10.30 5.48 17.31
C PRO A 186 8.84 5.94 17.46
N TRP A 187 8.51 7.14 17.00
CA TRP A 187 7.15 7.66 17.06
C TRP A 187 6.32 7.37 15.82
N ILE A 188 6.92 6.91 14.69
CA ILE A 188 6.17 6.44 13.51
C ILE A 188 5.56 5.07 13.79
N ARG A 189 4.33 4.87 13.31
CA ARG A 189 3.54 3.64 13.42
C ARG A 189 3.36 2.98 12.05
N PRO A 190 2.88 1.71 11.97
CA PRO A 190 2.86 0.94 10.73
C PRO A 190 1.96 1.50 9.63
N ASP A 191 0.84 2.13 9.97
CA ASP A 191 -0.11 2.64 8.97
C ASP A 191 0.43 3.90 8.28
N GLY A 192 0.41 3.90 6.96
CA GLY A 192 0.85 5.03 6.17
C GLY A 192 0.37 4.96 4.72
N LYS A 193 0.34 6.13 4.10
CA LYS A 193 -0.05 6.31 2.70
C LYS A 193 0.80 7.40 2.06
N SER A 194 1.13 7.22 0.80
CA SER A 194 1.80 8.24 -0.01
C SER A 194 1.06 8.50 -1.30
N GLN A 195 1.16 9.75 -1.79
CA GLN A 195 0.70 10.15 -3.10
C GLN A 195 1.78 11.02 -3.75
N VAL A 196 2.11 10.75 -5.00
CA VAL A 196 3.09 11.53 -5.76
C VAL A 196 2.45 12.03 -7.05
N THR A 197 2.52 13.35 -7.26
CA THR A 197 2.11 14.00 -8.50
C THR A 197 3.34 14.42 -9.26
N VAL A 198 3.46 13.99 -10.51
CA VAL A 198 4.54 14.35 -11.45
C VAL A 198 4.00 15.28 -12.50
N GLU A 199 4.77 16.30 -12.85
CA GLU A 199 4.53 17.17 -13.99
C GLU A 199 5.19 16.59 -15.22
N TYR A 200 4.47 16.62 -16.35
CA TYR A 200 4.90 16.14 -17.65
C TYR A 200 5.07 17.29 -18.63
N ASP A 201 6.08 17.19 -19.46
CA ASP A 201 6.31 18.15 -20.57
C ASP A 201 5.32 17.95 -21.72
N ASP A 202 5.39 18.84 -22.72
CA ASP A 202 4.51 18.80 -23.90
C ASP A 202 4.71 17.54 -24.76
N SER A 203 5.81 16.82 -24.59
CA SER A 203 6.11 15.56 -25.27
C SER A 203 5.62 14.34 -24.49
N GLY A 204 5.04 14.55 -23.31
CA GLY A 204 4.57 13.48 -22.43
C GLY A 204 5.66 12.82 -21.61
N ASN A 205 6.85 13.42 -21.47
CA ASN A 205 7.91 12.92 -20.62
C ASN A 205 7.80 13.51 -19.20
N PRO A 206 8.11 12.74 -18.14
CA PRO A 206 8.13 13.25 -16.79
C PRO A 206 9.21 14.33 -16.64
N SER A 207 8.84 15.45 -16.04
CA SER A 207 9.70 16.63 -15.84
C SER A 207 10.23 16.70 -14.40
N HIS A 208 9.34 16.67 -13.42
CA HIS A 208 9.70 16.73 -12.01
C HIS A 208 8.51 16.38 -11.10
N VAL A 209 8.79 16.15 -9.84
CA VAL A 209 7.76 15.98 -8.81
C VAL A 209 7.17 17.34 -8.47
N HIS A 210 5.86 17.48 -8.67
CA HIS A 210 5.08 18.68 -8.36
C HIS A 210 4.60 18.67 -6.91
N THR A 211 3.99 17.55 -6.46
CA THR A 211 3.43 17.42 -5.11
C THR A 211 3.69 16.03 -4.54
N VAL A 212 4.04 15.99 -3.27
CA VAL A 212 4.09 14.76 -2.46
C VAL A 212 3.13 14.91 -1.29
N VAL A 213 2.27 13.91 -1.08
CA VAL A 213 1.44 13.80 0.13
C VAL A 213 1.89 12.56 0.88
N VAL A 214 2.12 12.69 2.18
CA VAL A 214 2.45 11.57 3.07
C VAL A 214 1.53 11.62 4.28
N ALA A 215 0.75 10.57 4.48
CA ALA A 215 0.05 10.32 5.73
C ALA A 215 0.79 9.21 6.47
N ALA A 216 1.23 9.48 7.69
CA ALA A 216 1.94 8.52 8.52
C ALA A 216 1.31 8.50 9.91
N GLN A 217 0.78 7.35 10.31
CA GLN A 217 0.34 7.16 11.67
C GLN A 217 1.52 7.38 12.62
N HIS A 218 1.30 8.12 13.70
CA HIS A 218 2.33 8.41 14.69
C HIS A 218 1.78 8.37 16.12
N ASP A 219 2.69 8.36 17.09
CA ASP A 219 2.37 8.28 18.51
C ASP A 219 1.54 9.48 18.94
N SER A 220 0.35 9.24 19.49
CA SER A 220 -0.55 10.28 20.00
C SER A 220 0.05 11.11 21.14
N LYS A 221 1.08 10.59 21.82
CA LYS A 221 1.83 11.28 22.88
C LYS A 221 2.94 12.19 22.33
N LEU A 222 3.16 12.21 21.00
CA LEU A 222 4.20 13.03 20.39
C LEU A 222 3.98 14.52 20.69
N LYS A 223 2.75 14.98 20.69
CA LYS A 223 2.35 16.35 21.06
C LYS A 223 2.82 16.78 22.44
N ASP A 224 3.00 15.86 23.37
CA ASP A 224 3.45 16.17 24.75
C ASP A 224 4.87 16.74 24.77
N ARG A 225 5.68 16.44 23.73
CA ARG A 225 7.02 17.02 23.55
C ARG A 225 6.99 18.50 23.16
N PHE A 226 5.84 19.01 22.78
CA PHE A 226 5.63 20.39 22.28
C PHE A 226 4.62 21.14 23.15
N ASP A 227 4.52 20.79 24.43
CA ASP A 227 3.57 21.39 25.40
C ASP A 227 2.11 21.37 24.88
N GLY A 228 1.76 20.36 24.10
CA GLY A 228 0.43 20.20 23.47
C GLY A 228 0.18 21.08 22.24
N SER A 229 1.19 21.78 21.71
CA SER A 229 1.06 22.61 20.51
C SER A 229 1.00 21.75 19.25
N GLU A 230 -0.19 21.65 18.64
CA GLU A 230 -0.42 20.92 17.38
C GLU A 230 0.38 21.53 16.21
N GLU A 231 0.55 22.86 16.17
CA GLU A 231 1.31 23.52 15.11
C GLU A 231 2.80 23.14 15.18
N SER A 232 3.36 23.09 16.39
CA SER A 232 4.76 22.74 16.61
C SER A 232 5.03 21.27 16.34
N GLU A 233 4.12 20.38 16.74
CA GLU A 233 4.13 18.96 16.42
C GLU A 233 4.09 18.75 14.90
N HIS A 234 3.10 19.33 14.22
CA HIS A 234 2.93 19.18 12.77
C HIS A 234 4.15 19.70 11.99
N ARG A 235 4.75 20.80 12.41
CA ARG A 235 5.99 21.31 11.81
C ARG A 235 7.13 20.31 11.97
N PHE A 236 7.32 19.80 13.18
CA PHE A 236 8.32 18.78 13.46
C PHE A 236 8.10 17.51 12.62
N VAL A 237 6.88 16.96 12.60
CA VAL A 237 6.53 15.78 11.80
C VAL A 237 6.80 16.03 10.31
N THR A 238 6.41 17.20 9.80
CA THR A 238 6.64 17.58 8.40
C THR A 238 8.13 17.60 8.05
N ASP A 239 8.97 18.18 8.91
CA ASP A 239 10.43 18.29 8.67
C ASP A 239 11.10 16.91 8.75
N GLU A 240 10.72 16.08 9.70
CA GLU A 240 11.23 14.69 9.83
C GLU A 240 10.80 13.80 8.63
N ILE A 241 9.54 13.88 8.22
CA ILE A 241 9.05 13.16 7.04
C ILE A 241 9.75 13.66 5.78
N ARG A 242 9.95 14.97 5.62
CA ARG A 242 10.72 15.51 4.49
C ARG A 242 12.09 14.87 4.42
N LYS A 243 12.85 14.96 5.50
CA LYS A 243 14.25 14.58 5.58
C LYS A 243 14.46 13.06 5.50
N HIS A 244 13.71 12.31 6.30
CA HIS A 244 13.96 10.89 6.51
C HIS A 244 13.15 9.97 5.60
N VAL A 245 12.08 10.49 4.99
CA VAL A 245 11.20 9.71 4.12
C VAL A 245 11.29 10.21 2.67
N VAL A 246 10.88 11.44 2.40
CA VAL A 246 10.74 11.95 1.02
C VAL A 246 12.10 12.10 0.32
N GLU A 247 13.04 12.84 0.94
CA GLU A 247 14.38 13.08 0.37
C GLU A 247 15.26 11.83 0.35
N HIS A 248 14.90 10.82 1.14
CA HIS A 248 15.56 9.52 1.11
C HIS A 248 15.00 8.60 0.00
N ALA A 249 13.68 8.65 -0.23
CA ALA A 249 13.00 7.76 -1.16
C ALA A 249 13.00 8.26 -2.61
N ILE A 250 12.96 9.59 -2.82
CA ILE A 250 12.89 10.20 -4.14
C ILE A 250 14.28 10.72 -4.54
N PRO A 251 14.84 10.29 -5.67
CA PRO A 251 16.09 10.83 -6.19
C PRO A 251 16.04 12.35 -6.34
N SER A 252 17.12 13.03 -5.95
CA SER A 252 17.18 14.50 -5.88
C SER A 252 16.93 15.21 -7.22
N HIS A 253 17.24 14.56 -8.35
CA HIS A 253 16.98 15.13 -9.68
C HIS A 253 15.50 15.25 -10.02
N TRP A 254 14.62 14.48 -9.35
CA TRP A 254 13.16 14.63 -9.44
C TRP A 254 12.60 15.69 -8.49
N LEU A 255 13.30 16.01 -7.38
CA LEU A 255 12.88 16.99 -6.39
C LEU A 255 13.40 18.37 -6.73
N ARG A 256 12.65 19.15 -7.51
CA ARG A 256 13.00 20.55 -7.75
C ARG A 256 12.76 21.39 -6.50
N LYS A 257 13.53 22.48 -6.35
CA LYS A 257 13.29 23.46 -5.29
C LYS A 257 11.86 23.99 -5.38
N GLY A 258 11.09 23.84 -4.31
CA GLY A 258 9.72 24.35 -4.23
C GLY A 258 8.63 23.31 -4.57
N TYR A 259 8.95 22.02 -4.69
CA TYR A 259 7.91 21.00 -4.71
C TYR A 259 7.02 21.12 -3.46
N ARG A 260 5.73 20.86 -3.63
CA ARG A 260 4.77 20.93 -2.53
C ARG A 260 4.82 19.63 -1.72
N LEU A 261 5.06 19.74 -0.40
CA LEU A 261 4.92 18.63 0.53
C LEU A 261 3.71 18.87 1.43
N VAL A 262 2.85 17.87 1.55
CA VAL A 262 1.70 17.84 2.46
C VAL A 262 1.86 16.62 3.36
N VAL A 263 1.84 16.83 4.68
CA VAL A 263 1.92 15.78 5.71
C VAL A 263 0.72 15.92 6.63
N ASN A 264 0.18 14.80 7.16
CA ASN A 264 -0.94 14.79 8.10
C ASN A 264 -0.52 15.27 9.50
#